data_4a2b2e9cf6b52c7398d02b9a2e2c03e6
#
_entry.id   4a2b2e9cf6b52c7398d02b9a2e2c03e6
#
_cell.length_a   1.000
_cell.length_b   1.000
_cell.length_c   1.000
_cell.angle_alpha   90.00
_cell.angle_beta   90.00
_cell.angle_gamma   90.00
#
_symmetry.space_group_name_H-M   'P 1'
#
loop_
_entity.id
_entity.type
_entity.pdbx_description
1 polymer ?
#
loop_
_entity_poly.entity_id
_entity_poly.type
_entity_poly.pdbx_seq_one_letter_code
_entity_poly.pdbx_strand_id
1 'polypeptide(L)'
;TALSSIINFFLSTQGQISAVGTIISAGYGFICGAYMPISSFGEGLQKIISFLPGTYGTSLIRNHTMQGALAEMQNQGIPTEVIEKLKDSLDCNLYFFGSQVNIGTMYMILGITILVLIGIYILLNKSKKYNC
;
A
#
# COMPACT_ATOMS: atom_id res chain seq x y z
N THR A 1 -0.46 11.41 3.10
CA THR A 1 -0.46 12.68 3.88
C THR A 1 0.45 12.60 5.10
N ALA A 2 0.30 11.66 6.05
CA ALA A 2 1.16 11.56 7.24
C ALA A 2 2.64 11.34 6.89
N LEU A 3 2.94 10.45 5.95
CA LEU A 3 4.29 10.21 5.46
C LEU A 3 4.88 11.47 4.80
N SER A 4 4.11 12.14 3.95
CA SER A 4 4.49 13.42 3.34
C SER A 4 4.79 14.48 4.38
N SER A 5 3.99 14.57 5.45
CA SER A 5 4.21 15.54 6.53
C SER A 5 5.52 15.28 7.27
N ILE A 6 5.86 14.01 7.51
CA ILE A 6 7.12 13.62 8.14
C ILE A 6 8.31 13.99 7.24
N ILE A 7 8.22 13.70 5.95
CA ILE A 7 9.29 14.02 4.98
C ILE A 7 9.49 15.54 4.87
N ASN A 8 8.40 16.29 4.75
CA ASN A 8 8.45 17.76 4.67
C ASN A 8 9.04 18.40 5.92
N PHE A 9 8.99 17.73 7.07
CA PHE A 9 9.61 18.19 8.30
C PHE A 9 11.14 18.34 8.18
N PHE A 10 11.77 17.49 7.40
CA PHE A 10 13.23 17.49 7.17
C PHE A 10 13.67 18.38 6.01
N LEU A 11 12.75 18.89 5.20
CA LEU A 11 13.04 19.70 4.02
C LEU A 11 12.83 21.18 4.31
N SER A 12 13.82 22.01 3.95
CA SER A 12 13.83 23.43 4.29
C SER A 12 13.37 24.34 3.15
N THR A 13 13.43 23.88 1.90
CA THR A 13 13.09 24.71 0.74
C THR A 13 11.92 24.15 -0.06
N GLN A 14 11.07 25.05 -0.55
CA GLN A 14 9.87 24.71 -1.33
C GLN A 14 10.20 23.87 -2.58
N GLY A 15 11.31 24.16 -3.23
CA GLY A 15 11.79 23.39 -4.39
C GLY A 15 12.15 21.94 -4.05
N GLN A 16 12.83 21.74 -2.91
CA GLN A 16 13.16 20.39 -2.42
C GLN A 16 11.90 19.61 -2.04
N ILE A 17 10.94 20.26 -1.37
CA ILE A 17 9.66 19.65 -0.98
C ILE A 17 8.90 19.15 -2.21
N SER A 18 8.83 19.98 -3.26
CA SER A 18 8.13 19.62 -4.49
C SER A 18 8.82 18.49 -5.25
N ALA A 19 10.14 18.57 -5.44
CA ALA A 19 10.91 17.55 -6.16
C ALA A 19 10.88 16.18 -5.45
N VAL A 20 11.18 16.18 -4.14
CA VAL A 20 11.19 14.95 -3.33
C VAL A 20 9.78 14.37 -3.23
N GLY A 21 8.75 15.21 -3.06
CA GLY A 21 7.36 14.80 -3.01
C GLY A 21 6.92 14.07 -4.30
N THR A 22 7.31 14.58 -5.46
CA THR A 22 7.00 13.97 -6.76
C THR A 22 7.68 12.62 -6.92
N ILE A 23 8.98 12.54 -6.62
CA ILE A 23 9.77 11.31 -6.74
C ILE A 23 9.23 10.22 -5.79
N ILE A 24 8.95 10.59 -4.54
CA ILE A 24 8.43 9.64 -3.54
C ILE A 24 7.02 9.19 -3.92
N SER A 25 6.13 10.10 -4.35
CA SER A 25 4.77 9.73 -4.76
C SER A 25 4.77 8.77 -5.94
N ALA A 26 5.56 9.04 -6.98
CA ALA A 26 5.66 8.19 -8.15
C ALA A 26 6.31 6.84 -7.80
N GLY A 27 7.45 6.85 -7.11
CA GLY A 27 8.17 5.66 -6.70
C GLY A 27 7.37 4.79 -5.74
N TYR A 28 6.71 5.40 -4.75
CA TYR A 28 5.88 4.67 -3.79
C TYR A 28 4.67 4.00 -4.45
N GLY A 29 3.97 4.73 -5.36
CA GLY A 29 2.85 4.17 -6.11
C GLY A 29 3.27 3.01 -7.02
N PHE A 30 4.47 3.09 -7.60
CA PHE A 30 5.02 2.01 -8.43
C PHE A 30 5.35 0.76 -7.60
N ILE A 31 6.05 0.94 -6.48
CA ILE A 31 6.47 -0.14 -5.58
C ILE A 31 5.27 -0.79 -4.88
N CYS A 32 4.27 -0.01 -4.45
CA CYS A 32 3.07 -0.55 -3.79
C CYS A 32 2.09 -1.26 -4.74
N GLY A 33 2.45 -1.43 -6.01
CA GLY A 33 1.63 -2.17 -6.96
C GLY A 33 0.48 -1.38 -7.56
N ALA A 34 0.45 -0.04 -7.42
CA ALA A 34 -0.62 0.77 -7.98
C ALA A 34 -0.61 0.77 -9.52
N TYR A 35 0.58 0.75 -10.11
CA TYR A 35 0.76 0.78 -11.57
C TYR A 35 1.06 -0.60 -12.17
N MET A 36 1.73 -1.48 -11.42
CA MET A 36 2.08 -2.82 -11.87
C MET A 36 1.69 -3.86 -10.81
N PRO A 37 1.27 -5.06 -11.22
CA PRO A 37 1.03 -6.15 -10.28
C PRO A 37 2.29 -6.52 -9.51
N ILE A 38 2.15 -6.77 -8.21
CA ILE A 38 3.25 -7.17 -7.32
C ILE A 38 3.83 -8.52 -7.76
N SER A 39 2.99 -9.39 -8.29
CA SER A 39 3.37 -10.67 -8.87
C SER A 39 4.39 -10.56 -10.03
N SER A 40 4.49 -9.39 -10.67
CA SER A 40 5.49 -9.12 -11.72
C SER A 40 6.89 -8.88 -11.18
N PHE A 41 7.05 -8.66 -9.87
CA PHE A 41 8.35 -8.45 -9.25
C PHE A 41 8.98 -9.78 -8.80
N GLY A 42 10.30 -9.84 -8.75
CA GLY A 42 11.00 -11.00 -8.22
C GLY A 42 10.72 -11.25 -6.74
N GLU A 43 10.82 -12.51 -6.30
CA GLU A 43 10.45 -12.94 -4.92
C GLU A 43 11.11 -12.11 -3.80
N GLY A 44 12.36 -11.69 -3.98
CA GLY A 44 13.05 -10.85 -3.00
C GLY A 44 12.41 -9.48 -2.84
N LEU A 45 12.02 -8.85 -3.95
CA LEU A 45 11.36 -7.55 -3.95
C LEU A 45 9.92 -7.65 -3.43
N GLN A 46 9.20 -8.71 -3.78
CA GLN A 46 7.86 -8.98 -3.24
C GLN A 46 7.86 -9.03 -1.71
N LYS A 47 8.87 -9.66 -1.09
CA LYS A 47 9.01 -9.71 0.38
C LYS A 47 9.21 -8.31 0.98
N ILE A 48 10.02 -7.46 0.35
CA ILE A 48 10.23 -6.07 0.80
C ILE A 48 8.95 -5.25 0.67
N ILE A 49 8.27 -5.37 -0.47
CA ILE A 49 7.02 -4.67 -0.77
C ILE A 49 5.92 -5.07 0.21
N SER A 50 5.89 -6.32 0.66
CA SER A 50 4.91 -6.81 1.64
C SER A 50 5.02 -6.14 3.02
N PHE A 51 6.13 -5.47 3.33
CA PHE A 51 6.26 -4.65 4.55
C PHE A 51 5.69 -3.23 4.38
N LEU A 52 5.42 -2.81 3.14
CA LEU A 52 4.90 -1.46 2.90
C LEU A 52 3.38 -1.42 3.12
N PRO A 53 2.87 -0.51 3.97
CA PRO A 53 1.42 -0.41 4.24
C PRO A 53 0.60 -0.02 3.00
N GLY A 54 1.20 0.69 2.04
CA GLY A 54 0.54 1.04 0.79
C GLY A 54 0.16 -0.16 -0.07
N THR A 55 0.92 -1.23 0.01
CA THR A 55 0.65 -2.51 -0.68
C THR A 55 -0.70 -3.09 -0.26
N TYR A 56 -0.98 -3.10 1.04
CA TYR A 56 -2.26 -3.57 1.58
C TYR A 56 -3.41 -2.66 1.16
N GLY A 57 -3.18 -1.34 1.15
CA GLY A 57 -4.17 -0.37 0.68
C GLY A 57 -4.53 -0.57 -0.79
N THR A 58 -3.54 -0.75 -1.65
CA THR A 58 -3.74 -0.98 -3.09
C THR A 58 -4.49 -2.29 -3.34
N SER A 59 -4.10 -3.37 -2.65
CA SER A 59 -4.78 -4.67 -2.77
C SER A 59 -6.23 -4.62 -2.28
N LEU A 60 -6.50 -3.91 -1.18
CA LEU A 60 -7.88 -3.71 -0.68
C LEU A 60 -8.74 -2.95 -1.68
N ILE A 61 -8.22 -1.86 -2.25
CA ILE A 61 -8.93 -1.08 -3.27
C ILE A 61 -9.27 -1.96 -4.48
N ARG A 62 -8.30 -2.71 -4.99
CA ARG A 62 -8.51 -3.64 -6.10
C ARG A 62 -9.55 -4.69 -5.77
N ASN A 63 -9.45 -5.32 -4.60
CA ASN A 63 -10.39 -6.34 -4.16
C ASN A 63 -11.82 -5.79 -4.15
N HIS A 64 -12.06 -4.63 -3.54
CA HIS A 64 -13.37 -4.02 -3.49
C HIS A 64 -13.89 -3.55 -4.87
N THR A 65 -13.01 -2.98 -5.69
CA THR A 65 -13.39 -2.50 -7.03
C THR A 65 -13.76 -3.67 -7.96
N MET A 66 -13.08 -4.80 -7.82
CA MET A 66 -13.27 -5.95 -8.71
C MET A 66 -14.36 -6.92 -8.22
N GLN A 67 -14.85 -6.77 -6.99
CA GLN A 67 -15.90 -7.67 -6.45
C GLN A 67 -17.13 -7.74 -7.35
N GLY A 68 -17.59 -6.61 -7.88
CA GLY A 68 -18.73 -6.56 -8.80
C GLY A 68 -18.47 -7.34 -10.09
N ALA A 69 -17.33 -7.11 -10.73
CA ALA A 69 -16.94 -7.80 -11.95
C ALA A 69 -16.75 -9.31 -11.75
N LEU A 70 -16.13 -9.69 -10.64
CA LEU A 70 -15.91 -11.10 -10.28
C LEU A 70 -17.22 -11.84 -9.97
N ALA A 71 -18.18 -11.15 -9.32
CA ALA A 71 -19.50 -11.71 -9.05
C ALA A 71 -20.27 -11.93 -10.35
N GLU A 72 -20.18 -10.99 -11.29
CA GLU A 72 -20.81 -11.13 -12.61
C GLU A 72 -20.22 -12.30 -13.41
N MET A 73 -18.88 -12.46 -13.39
CA MET A 73 -18.22 -13.60 -14.02
C MET A 73 -18.67 -14.94 -13.41
N GLN A 74 -18.89 -14.97 -12.10
CA GLN A 74 -19.40 -16.15 -11.40
C GLN A 74 -20.84 -16.46 -11.82
N ASN A 75 -21.69 -15.44 -11.98
CA ASN A 75 -23.06 -15.59 -12.47
C ASN A 75 -23.13 -16.11 -13.91
N GLN A 76 -22.14 -15.78 -14.73
CA GLN A 76 -22.02 -16.27 -16.12
C GLN A 76 -21.48 -17.70 -16.21
N GLY A 77 -21.26 -18.37 -15.08
CA GLY A 77 -20.84 -19.76 -15.04
C GLY A 77 -19.36 -20.02 -15.28
N ILE A 78 -18.52 -18.98 -15.13
CA ILE A 78 -17.07 -19.14 -15.23
C ILE A 78 -16.56 -19.97 -14.02
N PRO A 79 -15.71 -21.00 -14.25
CA PRO A 79 -15.18 -21.82 -13.19
C PRO A 79 -14.47 -20.99 -12.11
N THR A 80 -14.72 -21.32 -10.84
CA THR A 80 -14.10 -20.62 -9.69
C THR A 80 -12.58 -20.63 -9.75
N GLU A 81 -11.98 -21.67 -10.32
CA GLU A 81 -10.54 -21.78 -10.50
C GLU A 81 -9.95 -20.67 -11.41
N VAL A 82 -10.69 -20.29 -12.45
CA VAL A 82 -10.30 -19.18 -13.35
C VAL A 82 -10.41 -17.84 -12.63
N ILE A 83 -11.48 -17.68 -11.84
CA ILE A 83 -11.70 -16.47 -11.05
C ILE A 83 -10.61 -16.30 -9.99
N GLU A 84 -10.17 -17.37 -9.31
CA GLU A 84 -9.09 -17.31 -8.34
C GLU A 84 -7.74 -16.99 -8.99
N LYS A 85 -7.41 -17.61 -10.12
CA LYS A 85 -6.20 -17.27 -10.90
C LYS A 85 -6.20 -15.82 -11.35
N LEU A 86 -7.36 -15.28 -11.69
CA LEU A 86 -7.51 -13.88 -12.05
C LEU A 86 -7.28 -12.96 -10.83
N LYS A 87 -7.83 -13.31 -9.68
CA LYS A 87 -7.59 -12.58 -8.43
C LYS A 87 -6.10 -12.54 -8.05
N ASP A 88 -5.41 -13.67 -8.21
CA ASP A 88 -3.97 -13.74 -7.95
C ASP A 88 -3.16 -12.90 -8.95
N SER A 89 -3.50 -12.96 -10.24
CA SER A 89 -2.84 -12.15 -11.27
C SER A 89 -3.03 -10.65 -11.10
N LEU A 90 -4.12 -10.25 -10.47
CA LEU A 90 -4.48 -8.86 -10.22
C LEU A 90 -4.08 -8.38 -8.81
N ASP A 91 -3.33 -9.20 -8.04
CA ASP A 91 -2.94 -8.93 -6.65
C ASP A 91 -4.13 -8.58 -5.74
N CYS A 92 -5.30 -9.14 -6.01
CA CYS A 92 -6.44 -9.07 -5.10
C CYS A 92 -6.19 -9.92 -3.85
N ASN A 93 -5.44 -11.00 -4.01
CA ASN A 93 -4.93 -11.85 -2.93
C ASN A 93 -3.47 -11.48 -2.66
N LEU A 94 -3.18 -11.05 -1.45
CA LEU A 94 -1.83 -10.73 -1.02
C LEU A 94 -1.27 -11.89 -0.21
N TYR A 95 -0.06 -12.29 -0.52
CA TYR A 95 0.66 -13.35 0.20
C TYR A 95 1.81 -12.75 1.01
N PHE A 96 1.84 -13.05 2.29
CA PHE A 96 2.93 -12.69 3.18
C PHE A 96 3.66 -13.96 3.61
N PHE A 97 4.90 -14.13 3.17
CA PHE A 97 5.71 -15.33 3.41
C PHE A 97 4.99 -16.66 3.06
N GLY A 98 4.23 -16.68 1.97
CA GLY A 98 3.52 -17.87 1.51
C GLY A 98 2.15 -18.11 2.14
N SER A 99 1.72 -17.25 3.07
CA SER A 99 0.37 -17.30 3.66
C SER A 99 -0.49 -16.16 3.10
N GLN A 100 -1.71 -16.50 2.66
CA GLN A 100 -2.66 -15.50 2.19
C GLN A 100 -3.10 -14.59 3.34
N VAL A 101 -2.98 -13.28 3.13
CA VAL A 101 -3.37 -12.28 4.13
C VAL A 101 -4.87 -12.02 4.04
N ASN A 102 -5.57 -12.26 5.13
CA ASN A 102 -7.00 -11.99 5.21
C ASN A 102 -7.27 -10.47 5.12
N ILE A 103 -8.40 -10.11 4.49
CA ILE A 103 -8.86 -8.72 4.35
C ILE A 103 -8.93 -7.99 5.71
N GLY A 104 -9.41 -8.66 6.76
CA GLY A 104 -9.44 -8.11 8.11
C GLY A 104 -8.04 -7.75 8.65
N THR A 105 -7.04 -8.61 8.38
CA THR A 105 -5.65 -8.36 8.75
C THR A 105 -5.06 -7.17 7.99
N MET A 106 -5.42 -7.00 6.72
CA MET A 106 -4.99 -5.84 5.92
C MET A 106 -5.49 -4.51 6.52
N TYR A 107 -6.76 -4.46 6.95
CA TYR A 107 -7.31 -3.29 7.64
C TYR A 107 -6.62 -3.01 8.98
N MET A 108 -6.32 -4.05 9.76
CA MET A 108 -5.58 -3.91 11.03
C MET A 108 -4.18 -3.33 10.80
N ILE A 109 -3.44 -3.84 9.81
CA ILE A 109 -2.10 -3.34 9.46
C ILE A 109 -2.15 -1.86 9.07
N LEU A 110 -3.12 -1.47 8.23
CA LEU A 110 -3.30 -0.07 7.83
C LEU A 110 -3.64 0.82 9.03
N GLY A 111 -4.55 0.39 9.89
CA GLY A 111 -4.93 1.13 11.09
C GLY A 111 -3.76 1.35 12.04
N ILE A 112 -2.99 0.30 12.34
CA ILE A 112 -1.79 0.37 13.17
C ILE A 112 -0.75 1.30 12.55
N THR A 113 -0.53 1.20 11.24
CA THR A 113 0.45 2.05 10.54
C THR A 113 0.07 3.52 10.61
N ILE A 114 -1.22 3.86 10.45
CA ILE A 114 -1.71 5.24 10.58
C ILE A 114 -1.46 5.76 11.99
N LEU A 115 -1.76 4.97 13.03
CA LEU A 115 -1.53 5.36 14.42
C LEU A 115 -0.03 5.59 14.71
N VAL A 116 0.84 4.71 14.21
CA VAL A 116 2.30 4.85 14.35
C VAL A 116 2.81 6.12 13.67
N LEU A 117 2.37 6.38 12.43
CA LEU A 117 2.78 7.59 11.69
C LEU A 117 2.31 8.88 12.37
N ILE A 118 1.08 8.89 12.89
CA ILE A 118 0.57 10.02 13.68
C ILE A 118 1.40 10.21 14.95
N GLY A 119 1.71 9.13 15.66
CA GLY A 119 2.56 9.17 16.86
C GLY A 119 3.94 9.75 16.58
N ILE A 120 4.60 9.29 15.53
CA ILE A 120 5.90 9.80 15.08
C ILE A 120 5.80 11.30 14.74
N TYR A 121 4.78 11.70 14.01
CA TYR A 121 4.56 13.11 13.65
C TYR A 121 4.39 14.01 14.88
N ILE A 122 3.61 13.56 15.87
CA ILE A 122 3.41 14.30 17.13
C ILE A 122 4.73 14.42 17.90
N LEU A 123 5.52 13.34 17.99
CA LEU A 123 6.81 13.35 18.67
C LEU A 123 7.80 14.32 18.01
N LEU A 124 7.90 14.30 16.68
CA LEU A 124 8.76 15.20 15.93
C LEU A 124 8.34 16.66 16.11
N ASN A 125 7.05 16.93 16.08
CA ASN A 125 6.52 18.29 16.24
C ASN A 125 6.74 18.82 17.68
N LYS A 126 6.60 17.94 18.67
CA LYS A 126 6.90 18.27 20.07
C LYS A 126 8.39 18.55 20.28
N SER A 127 9.26 17.74 19.68
CA SER A 127 10.72 17.92 19.76
C SER A 127 11.16 19.27 19.16
N LYS A 128 10.54 19.71 18.07
CA LYS A 128 10.84 21.02 17.45
C LYS A 128 10.46 22.18 18.36
N LYS A 129 9.38 22.05 19.11
CA LYS A 129 8.88 23.09 20.02
C LYS A 129 9.78 23.28 21.25
N TYR A 130 10.59 22.29 21.61
CA TYR A 130 11.53 22.34 22.74
C TYR A 130 12.91 22.92 22.34
N ASN A 131 13.23 22.98 21.03
CA ASN A 131 14.52 23.46 20.51
C ASN A 131 14.47 24.90 19.94
N CYS A 132 13.39 25.66 20.20
CA CYS A 132 13.27 27.08 19.90
C CYS A 132 13.34 27.92 21.16
#